data_36f44457718981b4de874a00603ef6d6
#
_entry.id   36f44457718981b4de874a00603ef6d6
#
_cell.length_a   1.000
_cell.length_b   1.000
_cell.length_c   1.000
_cell.angle_alpha   90.00
_cell.angle_beta   90.00
_cell.angle_gamma   90.00
#
_symmetry.space_group_name_H-M   'P 1'
#
loop_
_entity.id
_entity.type
_entity.pdbx_description
1 polymer ?
#
loop_
_entity_poly.entity_id
_entity_poly.type
_entity_poly.pdbx_seq_one_letter_code
_entity_poly.pdbx_strand_id
1 'polypeptide(L)'
;LAEENGGLPLIYDWRAPVSGLFYDFDKGPASYQAPLGEIHGDIAAKWQYKIRGGKMIYEFESDVKIDDEILKAELGSNGDVQLKNIIRTIQKEQNAIIRNTSDRIMVIQGAAGSGKTSIALHRIAYLLYHDRKNLKSSSVLVLSPNGVFSDYISHILPELGEENIREMSFDLFAYKRLKNTVSDCEDRYDLIERQIAGSCDEKLLKEKQSRDFLDRMEGYLVELEDSLMNFRDVEHRGVVKKEQEIIELFYFKFMDIPLLSRMDAVAEYFIDEVETLKGFDLPEEEREAVKSRFYRMYETRDLYVLYNRFLRQEGFPALPQVQYEKRKLRYEDVYPVLYLKYRLETQQEDSGVRHLIVDEMQDYSRIQYLIIQKLFKCKMTILGDREQTMDGDQQDVLTFLPKIFGKDIRRIVMNKSYRNTICLLYTSDAADE
;
A
#
# COMPACT_ATOMS: atom_id res chain seq x y z
N LEU A 1 -28.92 -10.08 -16.87
CA LEU A 1 -29.60 -10.17 -18.16
C LEU A 1 -31.02 -9.68 -17.95
N ALA A 2 -31.42 -8.57 -18.59
CA ALA A 2 -32.78 -8.13 -18.65
C ALA A 2 -33.52 -8.93 -19.76
N GLU A 3 -34.79 -9.28 -19.54
CA GLU A 3 -35.59 -9.77 -20.65
C GLU A 3 -35.74 -8.68 -21.72
N GLU A 4 -35.82 -9.09 -23.02
CA GLU A 4 -35.85 -8.17 -24.17
C GLU A 4 -37.07 -7.20 -24.16
N ASN A 5 -38.00 -7.31 -23.24
CA ASN A 5 -39.24 -6.52 -23.16
C ASN A 5 -39.37 -5.63 -21.93
N GLY A 6 -38.25 -5.25 -21.28
CA GLY A 6 -38.30 -4.34 -20.11
C GLY A 6 -38.79 -5.00 -18.82
N GLY A 7 -38.72 -6.32 -18.74
CA GLY A 7 -38.98 -7.09 -17.53
C GLY A 7 -37.90 -6.89 -16.45
N LEU A 8 -38.18 -7.36 -15.24
CA LEU A 8 -37.22 -7.36 -14.15
C LEU A 8 -36.01 -8.25 -14.50
N PRO A 9 -34.77 -7.83 -14.16
CA PRO A 9 -33.59 -8.66 -14.38
C PRO A 9 -33.75 -10.02 -13.67
N LEU A 10 -33.49 -11.11 -14.40
CA LEU A 10 -33.51 -12.47 -13.83
C LEU A 10 -32.22 -12.86 -13.16
N ILE A 11 -31.11 -12.21 -13.57
CA ILE A 11 -29.75 -12.47 -13.06
C ILE A 11 -29.15 -11.16 -12.60
N TYR A 12 -28.69 -11.13 -11.37
CA TYR A 12 -27.96 -10.01 -10.77
C TYR A 12 -26.51 -10.38 -10.56
N ASP A 13 -25.64 -9.39 -10.72
CA ASP A 13 -24.23 -9.52 -10.31
C ASP A 13 -24.15 -9.71 -8.78
N TRP A 14 -23.25 -10.57 -8.32
CA TRP A 14 -23.07 -10.85 -6.88
C TRP A 14 -22.72 -9.59 -6.06
N ARG A 15 -22.15 -8.58 -6.71
CA ARG A 15 -21.78 -7.30 -6.12
C ARG A 15 -22.96 -6.34 -5.97
N ALA A 16 -24.05 -6.60 -6.66
CA ALA A 16 -25.25 -5.76 -6.59
C ALA A 16 -25.82 -5.72 -5.16
N PRO A 17 -26.41 -4.60 -4.72
CA PRO A 17 -27.02 -4.51 -3.38
C PRO A 17 -28.02 -5.62 -3.06
N VAL A 18 -28.89 -5.96 -4.01
CA VAL A 18 -29.88 -7.05 -3.85
C VAL A 18 -29.22 -8.40 -3.62
N SER A 19 -28.06 -8.65 -4.21
CA SER A 19 -27.33 -9.91 -4.02
C SER A 19 -26.76 -10.05 -2.61
N GLY A 20 -26.67 -8.96 -1.83
CA GLY A 20 -26.34 -8.97 -0.40
C GLY A 20 -27.32 -9.82 0.41
N LEU A 21 -28.58 -9.88 0.01
CA LEU A 21 -29.59 -10.71 0.67
C LEU A 21 -29.17 -12.17 0.82
N PHE A 22 -28.46 -12.70 -0.17
CA PHE A 22 -27.97 -14.09 -0.13
C PHE A 22 -26.93 -14.30 0.98
N TYR A 23 -26.10 -13.31 1.29
CA TYR A 23 -24.98 -13.41 2.23
C TYR A 23 -25.35 -12.96 3.65
N ASP A 24 -26.18 -11.93 3.77
CA ASP A 24 -26.39 -11.21 5.02
C ASP A 24 -27.61 -11.71 5.80
N PHE A 25 -28.57 -12.34 5.12
CA PHE A 25 -29.83 -12.77 5.71
C PHE A 25 -30.06 -14.28 5.55
N ASP A 26 -30.82 -14.84 6.44
CA ASP A 26 -31.38 -16.19 6.36
C ASP A 26 -32.71 -16.18 5.67
N LYS A 27 -33.41 -17.35 5.59
CA LYS A 27 -34.81 -17.41 5.20
C LYS A 27 -35.66 -16.58 6.18
N GLY A 28 -36.60 -15.83 5.66
CA GLY A 28 -37.47 -14.94 6.43
C GLY A 28 -37.24 -13.46 6.09
N PRO A 29 -37.61 -12.55 7.01
CA PRO A 29 -37.54 -11.12 6.77
C PRO A 29 -36.13 -10.65 6.42
N ALA A 30 -36.01 -9.85 5.37
CA ALA A 30 -34.74 -9.32 4.89
C ALA A 30 -34.93 -7.95 4.24
N SER A 31 -33.84 -7.15 4.22
CA SER A 31 -33.86 -5.85 3.54
C SER A 31 -32.52 -5.58 2.85
N TYR A 32 -32.55 -4.70 1.85
CA TYR A 32 -31.34 -4.19 1.22
C TYR A 32 -31.48 -2.75 0.79
N GLN A 33 -30.37 -2.02 0.75
CA GLN A 33 -30.32 -0.62 0.33
C GLN A 33 -30.28 -0.51 -1.20
N ALA A 34 -31.39 -0.08 -1.81
CA ALA A 34 -31.48 0.26 -3.22
C ALA A 34 -31.17 1.76 -3.45
N PRO A 35 -30.90 2.20 -4.70
CA PRO A 35 -30.65 3.61 -5.00
C PRO A 35 -31.79 4.57 -4.61
N LEU A 36 -33.03 4.06 -4.58
CA LEU A 36 -34.24 4.83 -4.25
C LEU A 36 -34.70 4.67 -2.79
N GLY A 37 -33.96 3.93 -1.96
CA GLY A 37 -34.28 3.70 -0.55
C GLY A 37 -34.14 2.24 -0.14
N GLU A 38 -34.49 1.95 1.11
CA GLU A 38 -34.42 0.58 1.64
C GLU A 38 -35.66 -0.22 1.16
N ILE A 39 -35.40 -1.44 0.66
CA ILE A 39 -36.41 -2.38 0.21
C ILE A 39 -36.46 -3.54 1.19
N HIS A 40 -37.66 -3.85 1.68
CA HIS A 40 -37.96 -4.96 2.61
C HIS A 40 -38.72 -6.07 1.90
N GLY A 41 -38.48 -7.30 2.34
CA GLY A 41 -39.17 -8.47 1.82
C GLY A 41 -38.85 -9.73 2.61
N ASP A 42 -39.32 -10.87 2.15
CA ASP A 42 -39.08 -12.18 2.76
C ASP A 42 -38.34 -13.10 1.79
N ILE A 43 -37.28 -13.76 2.28
CA ILE A 43 -36.54 -14.79 1.54
C ILE A 43 -37.24 -16.12 1.78
N ALA A 44 -37.97 -16.60 0.75
CA ALA A 44 -38.71 -17.86 0.82
C ALA A 44 -37.79 -19.08 0.71
N ALA A 45 -36.81 -19.04 -0.16
CA ALA A 45 -35.87 -20.15 -0.38
C ALA A 45 -34.51 -19.62 -0.90
N LYS A 46 -33.43 -20.35 -0.61
CA LYS A 46 -32.09 -20.12 -1.15
C LYS A 46 -31.58 -21.40 -1.80
N TRP A 47 -31.18 -21.29 -3.06
CA TRP A 47 -30.65 -22.41 -3.81
C TRP A 47 -29.23 -22.09 -4.32
N GLN A 48 -28.38 -23.08 -4.28
CA GLN A 48 -27.05 -23.00 -4.87
C GLN A 48 -26.89 -24.06 -5.95
N TYR A 49 -26.40 -23.63 -7.13
CA TYR A 49 -26.14 -24.56 -8.23
C TYR A 49 -24.82 -24.24 -8.91
N LYS A 50 -24.23 -25.27 -9.51
CA LYS A 50 -23.08 -25.15 -10.40
C LYS A 50 -23.48 -25.58 -11.80
N ILE A 51 -23.34 -24.66 -12.75
CA ILE A 51 -23.58 -24.89 -14.16
C ILE A 51 -22.27 -24.78 -14.90
N ARG A 52 -21.91 -25.77 -15.70
CA ARG A 52 -20.71 -25.76 -16.53
C ARG A 52 -21.04 -26.27 -17.93
N GLY A 53 -20.70 -25.47 -18.97
CA GLY A 53 -21.00 -25.81 -20.35
C GLY A 53 -22.50 -26.04 -20.61
N GLY A 54 -23.39 -25.28 -19.97
CA GLY A 54 -24.85 -25.41 -20.08
C GLY A 54 -25.44 -26.61 -19.35
N LYS A 55 -24.66 -27.39 -18.59
CA LYS A 55 -25.12 -28.54 -17.82
C LYS A 55 -25.10 -28.24 -16.34
N MET A 56 -26.20 -28.61 -15.66
CA MET A 56 -26.29 -28.58 -14.19
C MET A 56 -25.35 -29.64 -13.62
N ILE A 57 -24.38 -29.23 -12.80
CA ILE A 57 -23.46 -30.16 -12.12
C ILE A 57 -24.03 -30.57 -10.78
N TYR A 58 -24.53 -29.60 -10.00
CA TYR A 58 -25.28 -29.84 -8.77
C TYR A 58 -26.24 -28.69 -8.48
N GLU A 59 -27.29 -29.00 -7.71
CA GLU A 59 -28.19 -28.05 -7.08
C GLU A 59 -28.57 -28.54 -5.68
N PHE A 60 -28.67 -27.60 -4.75
CA PHE A 60 -29.21 -27.91 -3.43
C PHE A 60 -29.80 -26.65 -2.79
N GLU A 61 -30.81 -26.85 -1.98
CA GLU A 61 -31.36 -25.80 -1.14
C GLU A 61 -30.42 -25.57 0.03
N SER A 62 -29.89 -24.37 0.15
CA SER A 62 -28.88 -24.06 1.13
C SER A 62 -29.16 -22.76 1.86
N ASP A 63 -29.12 -22.81 3.16
CA ASP A 63 -29.13 -21.61 3.99
C ASP A 63 -27.71 -20.98 4.06
N VAL A 64 -26.70 -21.64 3.47
CA VAL A 64 -25.28 -21.25 3.53
C VAL A 64 -24.65 -21.37 2.14
N LYS A 65 -23.97 -20.31 1.69
CA LYS A 65 -23.11 -20.38 0.50
C LYS A 65 -21.82 -21.13 0.86
N ILE A 66 -21.46 -22.14 0.09
CA ILE A 66 -20.23 -22.92 0.26
C ILE A 66 -19.42 -22.75 -1.02
N ASP A 67 -18.23 -22.14 -0.94
CA ASP A 67 -17.37 -21.93 -2.10
C ASP A 67 -16.29 -23.02 -2.27
N ASP A 68 -15.98 -23.78 -1.20
CA ASP A 68 -15.01 -24.86 -1.23
C ASP A 68 -15.61 -26.17 -1.79
N GLU A 69 -15.01 -26.73 -2.86
CA GLU A 69 -15.52 -27.94 -3.53
C GLU A 69 -15.35 -29.21 -2.70
N ILE A 70 -14.32 -29.29 -1.84
CA ILE A 70 -14.09 -30.43 -0.94
C ILE A 70 -15.17 -30.41 0.16
N LEU A 71 -15.39 -29.23 0.74
CA LEU A 71 -16.41 -29.03 1.76
C LEU A 71 -17.82 -29.23 1.22
N LYS A 72 -18.07 -28.95 -0.07
CA LYS A 72 -19.35 -29.24 -0.75
C LYS A 72 -19.60 -30.75 -0.89
N ALA A 73 -18.57 -31.51 -1.21
CA ALA A 73 -18.67 -32.97 -1.32
C ALA A 73 -18.95 -33.62 0.05
N GLU A 74 -18.27 -33.18 1.10
CA GLU A 74 -18.47 -33.66 2.48
C GLU A 74 -19.87 -33.31 3.03
N LEU A 75 -20.35 -32.08 2.82
CA LEU A 75 -21.66 -31.63 3.27
C LEU A 75 -22.82 -32.25 2.47
N GLY A 76 -22.56 -32.69 1.24
CA GLY A 76 -23.55 -33.41 0.41
C GLY A 76 -23.84 -34.82 0.90
N SER A 77 -22.93 -35.45 1.66
CA SER A 77 -23.06 -36.82 2.14
C SER A 77 -23.65 -36.95 3.56
N ASN A 78 -23.31 -36.08 4.52
CA ASN A 78 -23.84 -36.12 5.90
C ASN A 78 -23.47 -34.84 6.68
N GLY A 79 -24.05 -33.68 6.34
CA GLY A 79 -23.64 -32.40 6.93
C GLY A 79 -23.95 -32.25 8.41
N ASP A 80 -22.93 -32.19 9.23
CA ASP A 80 -23.00 -31.79 10.63
C ASP A 80 -23.56 -30.35 10.76
N VAL A 81 -24.59 -30.20 11.57
CA VAL A 81 -25.25 -28.90 11.83
C VAL A 81 -24.26 -27.90 12.43
N GLN A 82 -23.29 -28.36 13.24
CA GLN A 82 -22.26 -27.50 13.83
C GLN A 82 -21.33 -26.95 12.74
N LEU A 83 -20.92 -27.75 11.79
CA LEU A 83 -20.05 -27.34 10.68
C LEU A 83 -20.76 -26.32 9.78
N LYS A 84 -22.05 -26.53 9.47
CA LYS A 84 -22.86 -25.57 8.71
C LYS A 84 -22.95 -24.21 9.41
N ASN A 85 -23.13 -24.18 10.71
CA ASN A 85 -23.19 -22.94 11.49
C ASN A 85 -21.85 -22.20 11.54
N ILE A 86 -20.75 -22.95 11.63
CA ILE A 86 -19.40 -22.36 11.60
C ILE A 86 -19.15 -21.69 10.24
N ILE A 87 -19.38 -22.40 9.14
CA ILE A 87 -19.20 -21.89 7.78
C ILE A 87 -20.03 -20.63 7.55
N ARG A 88 -21.30 -20.65 7.98
CA ARG A 88 -22.22 -19.52 7.87
C ARG A 88 -21.70 -18.27 8.59
N THR A 89 -21.25 -18.43 9.83
CA THR A 89 -20.70 -17.31 10.62
C THR A 89 -19.50 -16.68 9.91
N ILE A 90 -18.61 -17.51 9.39
CA ILE A 90 -17.41 -17.09 8.71
C ILE A 90 -17.70 -16.33 7.42
N GLN A 91 -18.63 -16.83 6.61
CA GLN A 91 -19.02 -16.17 5.36
C GLN A 91 -19.67 -14.81 5.61
N LYS A 92 -20.48 -14.68 6.65
CA LYS A 92 -21.07 -13.40 7.06
C LYS A 92 -19.98 -12.40 7.46
N GLU A 93 -18.98 -12.84 8.24
CA GLU A 93 -17.83 -12.00 8.62
C GLU A 93 -17.03 -11.57 7.39
N GLN A 94 -16.72 -12.50 6.48
CA GLN A 94 -16.00 -12.22 5.23
C GLN A 94 -16.76 -11.24 4.35
N ASN A 95 -18.06 -11.43 4.21
CA ASN A 95 -18.91 -10.55 3.40
C ASN A 95 -18.98 -9.13 3.97
N ALA A 96 -19.02 -8.98 5.29
CA ALA A 96 -18.95 -7.67 5.95
C ALA A 96 -17.61 -6.95 5.64
N ILE A 97 -16.50 -7.69 5.54
CA ILE A 97 -15.20 -7.15 5.15
C ILE A 97 -15.20 -6.74 3.67
N ILE A 98 -15.68 -7.62 2.79
CA ILE A 98 -15.69 -7.42 1.33
C ILE A 98 -16.51 -6.18 0.98
N ARG A 99 -17.67 -6.01 1.58
CA ARG A 99 -18.64 -4.94 1.26
C ARG A 99 -18.41 -3.62 2.03
N ASN A 100 -17.47 -3.57 2.94
CA ASN A 100 -17.19 -2.35 3.68
C ASN A 100 -16.58 -1.28 2.78
N THR A 101 -17.24 -0.15 2.62
CA THR A 101 -16.81 1.00 1.82
C THR A 101 -16.49 2.24 2.66
N SER A 102 -16.83 2.21 3.97
CA SER A 102 -16.72 3.38 4.86
C SER A 102 -15.31 3.59 5.41
N ASP A 103 -14.61 2.52 5.74
CA ASP A 103 -13.33 2.62 6.42
C ASP A 103 -12.23 3.08 5.47
N ARG A 104 -11.42 4.04 5.92
CA ARG A 104 -10.28 4.55 5.16
C ARG A 104 -9.14 3.56 5.13
N ILE A 105 -8.79 2.99 6.28
CA ILE A 105 -7.71 2.01 6.41
C ILE A 105 -8.25 0.79 7.12
N MET A 106 -8.23 -0.33 6.43
CA MET A 106 -8.66 -1.63 6.95
C MET A 106 -7.45 -2.55 7.08
N VAL A 107 -7.23 -3.06 8.29
CA VAL A 107 -6.19 -4.04 8.58
C VAL A 107 -6.85 -5.39 8.83
N ILE A 108 -6.58 -6.36 7.98
CA ILE A 108 -7.12 -7.71 8.04
C ILE A 108 -6.01 -8.65 8.49
N GLN A 109 -6.14 -9.13 9.71
CA GLN A 109 -5.21 -10.07 10.31
C GLN A 109 -5.83 -11.48 10.30
N GLY A 110 -5.05 -12.50 9.99
CA GLY A 110 -5.50 -13.88 10.09
C GLY A 110 -4.35 -14.85 9.89
N ALA A 111 -4.50 -16.05 10.43
CA ALA A 111 -3.52 -17.14 10.25
C ALA A 111 -3.34 -17.55 8.79
N ALA A 112 -2.26 -18.26 8.48
CA ALA A 112 -2.07 -18.87 7.17
C ALA A 112 -3.29 -19.74 6.81
N GLY A 113 -3.78 -19.61 5.56
CA GLY A 113 -4.96 -20.36 5.11
C GLY A 113 -6.31 -19.81 5.59
N SER A 114 -6.38 -18.66 6.28
CA SER A 114 -7.65 -18.03 6.69
C SER A 114 -8.42 -17.36 5.53
N GLY A 115 -7.86 -17.37 4.31
CA GLY A 115 -8.51 -16.79 3.12
C GLY A 115 -8.29 -15.28 2.95
N LYS A 116 -7.33 -14.66 3.64
CA LYS A 116 -7.03 -13.21 3.54
C LYS A 116 -6.91 -12.71 2.10
N THR A 117 -6.11 -13.41 1.29
CA THR A 117 -5.86 -13.05 -0.12
C THR A 117 -7.15 -13.12 -0.94
N SER A 118 -7.94 -14.18 -0.76
CA SER A 118 -9.23 -14.33 -1.44
C SER A 118 -10.20 -13.20 -1.06
N ILE A 119 -10.30 -12.87 0.22
CA ILE A 119 -11.15 -11.77 0.70
C ILE A 119 -10.69 -10.43 0.12
N ALA A 120 -9.37 -10.19 0.06
CA ALA A 120 -8.84 -8.96 -0.52
C ALA A 120 -9.23 -8.83 -2.00
N LEU A 121 -9.12 -9.90 -2.79
CA LEU A 121 -9.47 -9.89 -4.21
C LEU A 121 -10.96 -9.68 -4.43
N HIS A 122 -11.82 -10.38 -3.69
CA HIS A 122 -13.26 -10.15 -3.74
C HIS A 122 -13.63 -8.73 -3.29
N ARG A 123 -12.93 -8.20 -2.28
CA ARG A 123 -13.10 -6.82 -1.85
C ARG A 123 -12.73 -5.83 -2.95
N ILE A 124 -11.62 -6.04 -3.64
CA ILE A 124 -11.21 -5.20 -4.77
C ILE A 124 -12.29 -5.22 -5.86
N ALA A 125 -12.72 -6.41 -6.27
CA ALA A 125 -13.76 -6.58 -7.29
C ALA A 125 -15.08 -5.88 -6.87
N TYR A 126 -15.43 -5.99 -5.58
CA TYR A 126 -16.60 -5.28 -5.04
C TYR A 126 -16.41 -3.76 -5.09
N LEU A 127 -15.27 -3.24 -4.66
CA LEU A 127 -14.99 -1.80 -4.63
C LEU A 127 -14.96 -1.21 -6.06
N LEU A 128 -14.33 -1.90 -7.02
CA LEU A 128 -14.30 -1.51 -8.43
C LEU A 128 -15.73 -1.44 -9.03
N TYR A 129 -16.58 -2.41 -8.70
CA TYR A 129 -17.97 -2.40 -9.12
C TYR A 129 -18.78 -1.29 -8.45
N HIS A 130 -18.66 -1.15 -7.13
CA HIS A 130 -19.46 -0.23 -6.32
C HIS A 130 -19.13 1.24 -6.61
N ASP A 131 -17.84 1.57 -6.75
CA ASP A 131 -17.34 2.93 -6.98
C ASP A 131 -16.74 3.12 -8.38
N ARG A 132 -17.28 2.43 -9.38
CA ARG A 132 -16.74 2.44 -10.77
C ARG A 132 -16.67 3.84 -11.42
N LYS A 133 -17.33 4.84 -10.85
CA LYS A 133 -17.23 6.23 -11.30
C LYS A 133 -15.89 6.85 -10.91
N ASN A 134 -15.36 6.51 -9.73
CA ASN A 134 -14.18 7.11 -9.14
C ASN A 134 -12.99 6.12 -9.03
N LEU A 135 -13.24 4.81 -8.97
CA LEU A 135 -12.22 3.78 -8.82
C LEU A 135 -12.15 2.94 -10.10
N LYS A 136 -10.98 2.90 -10.72
CA LYS A 136 -10.66 2.07 -11.89
C LYS A 136 -9.54 1.10 -11.53
N SER A 137 -9.42 -0.02 -12.25
CA SER A 137 -8.33 -1.00 -12.08
C SER A 137 -6.95 -0.35 -12.13
N SER A 138 -6.75 0.63 -13.03
CA SER A 138 -5.51 1.41 -13.14
C SER A 138 -5.20 2.29 -11.93
N SER A 139 -6.19 2.58 -11.07
CA SER A 139 -6.03 3.38 -9.85
C SER A 139 -5.91 2.54 -8.57
N VAL A 140 -5.85 1.23 -8.70
CA VAL A 140 -5.54 0.30 -7.61
C VAL A 140 -4.10 -0.14 -7.73
N LEU A 141 -3.38 -0.14 -6.60
CA LEU A 141 -2.01 -0.64 -6.50
C LEU A 141 -1.93 -1.71 -5.41
N VAL A 142 -1.30 -2.82 -5.74
CA VAL A 142 -0.94 -3.87 -4.77
C VAL A 142 0.56 -3.82 -4.52
N LEU A 143 0.94 -3.70 -3.26
CA LEU A 143 2.30 -3.92 -2.79
C LEU A 143 2.37 -5.32 -2.17
N SER A 144 3.08 -6.23 -2.81
CA SER A 144 3.28 -7.61 -2.37
C SER A 144 4.76 -7.98 -2.42
N PRO A 145 5.30 -8.70 -1.43
CA PRO A 145 6.72 -9.06 -1.41
C PRO A 145 7.09 -10.12 -2.45
N ASN A 146 6.12 -10.85 -2.99
CA ASN A 146 6.36 -11.92 -3.97
C ASN A 146 5.28 -11.92 -5.06
N GLY A 147 5.61 -12.45 -6.25
CA GLY A 147 4.71 -12.49 -7.42
C GLY A 147 3.58 -13.54 -7.31
N VAL A 148 3.44 -14.25 -6.20
CA VAL A 148 2.37 -15.26 -6.02
C VAL A 148 1.00 -14.59 -6.04
N PHE A 149 0.90 -13.38 -5.50
CA PHE A 149 -0.33 -12.59 -5.54
C PHE A 149 -0.70 -12.19 -6.98
N SER A 150 0.30 -11.98 -7.85
CA SER A 150 0.12 -11.64 -9.26
C SER A 150 -0.62 -12.73 -10.03
N ASP A 151 -0.25 -13.99 -9.80
CA ASP A 151 -0.90 -15.13 -10.47
C ASP A 151 -2.38 -15.23 -10.06
N TYR A 152 -2.67 -14.99 -8.78
CA TYR A 152 -4.06 -14.96 -8.30
C TYR A 152 -4.85 -13.79 -8.90
N ILE A 153 -4.26 -12.59 -8.96
CA ILE A 153 -4.90 -11.42 -9.56
C ILE A 153 -5.24 -11.68 -11.03
N SER A 154 -4.29 -12.21 -11.79
CA SER A 154 -4.44 -12.41 -13.24
C SER A 154 -5.54 -13.41 -13.61
N HIS A 155 -5.90 -14.32 -12.71
CA HIS A 155 -6.94 -15.33 -12.93
C HIS A 155 -8.28 -14.94 -12.30
N ILE A 156 -8.28 -14.50 -11.03
CA ILE A 156 -9.51 -14.29 -10.27
C ILE A 156 -10.23 -12.99 -10.66
N LEU A 157 -9.52 -11.87 -10.87
CA LEU A 157 -10.19 -10.62 -11.22
C LEU A 157 -10.95 -10.69 -12.55
N PRO A 158 -10.42 -11.28 -13.63
CA PRO A 158 -11.18 -11.51 -14.86
C PRO A 158 -12.40 -12.43 -14.66
N GLU A 159 -12.29 -13.47 -13.82
CA GLU A 159 -13.45 -14.32 -13.47
C GLU A 159 -14.53 -13.53 -12.72
N LEU A 160 -14.13 -12.53 -11.94
CA LEU A 160 -15.03 -11.61 -11.25
C LEU A 160 -15.53 -10.46 -12.14
N GLY A 161 -15.12 -10.42 -13.42
CA GLY A 161 -15.54 -9.41 -14.40
C GLY A 161 -14.79 -8.08 -14.31
N GLU A 162 -13.58 -8.07 -13.75
CA GLU A 162 -12.73 -6.88 -13.61
C GLU A 162 -11.43 -7.02 -14.41
N GLU A 163 -10.85 -5.88 -14.79
CA GLU A 163 -9.52 -5.83 -15.41
C GLU A 163 -8.41 -6.06 -14.38
N ASN A 164 -7.24 -6.48 -14.86
CA ASN A 164 -6.07 -6.63 -14.02
C ASN A 164 -5.63 -5.29 -13.40
N ILE A 165 -5.19 -5.35 -12.17
CA ILE A 165 -4.68 -4.20 -11.39
C ILE A 165 -3.16 -4.19 -11.39
N ARG A 166 -2.57 -3.04 -11.04
CA ARG A 166 -1.11 -2.90 -10.92
C ARG A 166 -0.61 -3.56 -9.65
N GLU A 167 0.42 -4.38 -9.80
CA GLU A 167 1.15 -4.98 -8.69
C GLU A 167 2.64 -4.72 -8.82
N MET A 168 3.32 -4.56 -7.69
CA MET A 168 4.78 -4.52 -7.61
C MET A 168 5.27 -4.82 -6.20
N SER A 169 6.53 -5.26 -6.06
CA SER A 169 7.17 -5.31 -4.76
C SER A 169 7.53 -3.89 -4.30
N PHE A 170 7.63 -3.72 -2.97
CA PHE A 170 8.04 -2.43 -2.42
C PHE A 170 9.53 -2.15 -2.71
N ASP A 171 10.34 -3.19 -2.88
CA ASP A 171 11.74 -3.07 -3.29
C ASP A 171 11.85 -2.50 -4.72
N LEU A 172 11.06 -3.03 -5.66
CA LEU A 172 11.00 -2.48 -7.02
C LEU A 172 10.49 -1.03 -7.03
N PHE A 173 9.51 -0.73 -6.17
CA PHE A 173 9.02 0.63 -6.00
C PHE A 173 10.14 1.55 -5.49
N ALA A 174 10.88 1.14 -4.47
CA ALA A 174 12.00 1.89 -3.89
C ALA A 174 13.10 2.13 -4.94
N TYR A 175 13.52 1.08 -5.64
CA TYR A 175 14.53 1.17 -6.71
C TYR A 175 14.13 2.18 -7.79
N LYS A 176 12.89 2.12 -8.30
CA LYS A 176 12.40 3.09 -9.31
C LYS A 176 12.49 4.53 -8.82
N ARG A 177 12.27 4.78 -7.54
CA ARG A 177 12.31 6.13 -6.95
C ARG A 177 13.75 6.60 -6.66
N LEU A 178 14.67 5.68 -6.46
CA LEU A 178 16.08 5.98 -6.13
C LEU A 178 17.02 5.96 -7.35
N LYS A 179 16.55 5.58 -8.53
CA LYS A 179 17.38 5.45 -9.74
C LYS A 179 18.20 6.70 -10.13
N ASN A 180 17.82 7.90 -9.66
CA ASN A 180 18.59 9.13 -9.88
C ASN A 180 19.63 9.40 -8.76
N THR A 181 19.61 8.62 -7.69
CA THR A 181 20.51 8.74 -6.54
C THR A 181 21.58 7.67 -6.57
N VAL A 182 21.20 6.44 -6.96
CA VAL A 182 22.08 5.26 -7.02
C VAL A 182 21.79 4.44 -8.26
N SER A 183 22.79 3.67 -8.70
CA SER A 183 22.69 2.81 -9.89
C SER A 183 21.98 1.50 -9.59
N ASP A 184 22.05 1.01 -8.33
CA ASP A 184 21.47 -0.28 -7.91
C ASP A 184 21.08 -0.27 -6.43
N CYS A 185 20.13 -1.11 -6.08
CA CYS A 185 19.67 -1.36 -4.70
C CYS A 185 19.53 -2.86 -4.49
N GLU A 186 19.98 -3.35 -3.35
CA GLU A 186 19.64 -4.71 -2.91
C GLU A 186 18.15 -4.83 -2.63
N ASP A 187 17.58 -5.96 -3.02
CA ASP A 187 16.22 -6.36 -2.67
C ASP A 187 16.21 -7.33 -1.47
N ARG A 188 15.03 -7.81 -1.11
CA ARG A 188 14.87 -8.77 -0.02
C ARG A 188 15.59 -10.10 -0.28
N TYR A 189 15.69 -10.53 -1.52
CA TYR A 189 16.37 -11.78 -1.86
C TYR A 189 17.89 -11.65 -1.69
N ASP A 190 18.47 -10.52 -2.10
CA ASP A 190 19.88 -10.20 -1.84
C ASP A 190 20.19 -10.22 -0.33
N LEU A 191 19.28 -9.66 0.50
CA LEU A 191 19.43 -9.71 1.96
C LEU A 191 19.42 -11.15 2.48
N ILE A 192 18.44 -11.98 2.06
CA ILE A 192 18.33 -13.38 2.47
C ILE A 192 19.59 -14.17 2.05
N GLU A 193 20.09 -13.95 0.83
CA GLU A 193 21.34 -14.58 0.37
C GLU A 193 22.53 -14.19 1.27
N ARG A 194 22.64 -12.92 1.67
CA ARG A 194 23.68 -12.47 2.61
C ARG A 194 23.52 -13.09 4.01
N GLN A 195 22.31 -13.27 4.48
CA GLN A 195 22.03 -13.91 5.76
C GLN A 195 22.44 -15.40 5.73
N ILE A 196 22.06 -16.13 4.68
CA ILE A 196 22.45 -17.53 4.48
C ILE A 196 23.97 -17.67 4.37
N ALA A 197 24.62 -16.75 3.65
CA ALA A 197 26.08 -16.74 3.50
C ALA A 197 26.85 -16.28 4.77
N GLY A 198 26.13 -15.87 5.85
CA GLY A 198 26.75 -15.36 7.08
C GLY A 198 27.50 -14.02 6.90
N SER A 199 27.21 -13.28 5.84
CA SER A 199 27.85 -11.99 5.51
C SER A 199 26.97 -10.79 5.88
N CYS A 200 25.80 -11.00 6.48
CA CYS A 200 24.91 -9.96 6.97
C CYS A 200 25.25 -9.57 8.40
N ASP A 201 25.43 -8.27 8.66
CA ASP A 201 25.48 -7.74 10.02
C ASP A 201 24.04 -7.53 10.53
N GLU A 202 23.50 -8.54 11.18
CA GLU A 202 22.12 -8.51 11.70
C GLU A 202 21.90 -7.42 12.75
N LYS A 203 22.93 -7.09 13.53
CA LYS A 203 22.84 -6.02 14.51
C LYS A 203 22.66 -4.66 13.83
N LEU A 204 23.45 -4.40 12.81
CA LEU A 204 23.36 -3.18 12.01
C LEU A 204 22.03 -3.09 11.28
N LEU A 205 21.56 -4.22 10.71
CA LEU A 205 20.26 -4.30 10.04
C LEU A 205 19.12 -3.93 11.01
N LYS A 206 19.07 -4.54 12.19
CA LYS A 206 18.07 -4.27 13.23
C LYS A 206 18.14 -2.82 13.72
N GLU A 207 19.34 -2.28 13.91
CA GLU A 207 19.56 -0.92 14.37
C GLU A 207 19.04 0.10 13.35
N LYS A 208 19.33 -0.07 12.05
CA LYS A 208 18.86 0.82 10.97
C LYS A 208 17.34 0.72 10.73
N GLN A 209 16.67 -0.33 11.19
CA GLN A 209 15.22 -0.47 11.15
C GLN A 209 14.54 0.02 12.44
N SER A 210 15.31 0.37 13.46
CA SER A 210 14.82 0.77 14.77
C SER A 210 14.14 2.15 14.75
N ARG A 211 13.34 2.41 15.79
CA ARG A 211 12.76 3.73 16.02
C ARG A 211 13.84 4.77 16.33
N ASP A 212 14.85 4.38 17.13
CA ASP A 212 15.94 5.26 17.51
C ASP A 212 16.71 5.79 16.29
N PHE A 213 17.01 4.93 15.33
CA PHE A 213 17.64 5.35 14.06
C PHE A 213 16.80 6.39 13.30
N LEU A 214 15.48 6.20 13.26
CA LEU A 214 14.58 7.18 12.65
C LEU A 214 14.54 8.50 13.41
N ASP A 215 14.46 8.44 14.74
CA ASP A 215 14.44 9.65 15.58
C ASP A 215 15.76 10.44 15.45
N ARG A 216 16.92 9.77 15.32
CA ARG A 216 18.22 10.41 14.99
C ARG A 216 18.21 11.01 13.58
N MET A 217 17.64 10.33 12.59
CA MET A 217 17.51 10.86 11.23
C MET A 217 16.63 12.12 11.19
N GLU A 218 15.53 12.16 11.96
CA GLU A 218 14.71 13.35 12.10
C GLU A 218 15.49 14.50 12.77
N GLY A 219 16.30 14.24 13.79
CA GLY A 219 17.21 15.22 14.38
C GLY A 219 18.21 15.78 13.36
N TYR A 220 18.83 14.90 12.59
CA TYR A 220 19.74 15.31 11.51
C TYR A 220 19.06 16.19 10.46
N LEU A 221 17.80 15.91 10.10
CA LEU A 221 17.05 16.73 9.15
C LEU A 221 16.84 18.16 9.66
N VAL A 222 16.64 18.34 10.96
CA VAL A 222 16.52 19.66 11.57
C VAL A 222 17.88 20.40 11.52
N GLU A 223 18.98 19.73 11.89
CA GLU A 223 20.33 20.32 11.79
C GLU A 223 20.72 20.67 10.36
N LEU A 224 20.29 19.85 9.40
CA LEU A 224 20.57 20.06 7.98
C LEU A 224 19.92 21.34 7.46
N GLU A 225 18.75 21.73 7.97
CA GLU A 225 18.05 22.95 7.58
C GLU A 225 18.92 24.20 7.83
N ASP A 226 19.69 24.19 8.93
CA ASP A 226 20.56 25.31 9.30
C ASP A 226 21.94 25.25 8.63
N SER A 227 22.44 24.06 8.28
CA SER A 227 23.83 23.85 7.86
C SER A 227 24.04 23.65 6.36
N LEU A 228 22.97 23.45 5.58
CA LEU A 228 23.08 23.07 4.17
C LEU A 228 23.29 24.25 3.22
N MET A 229 23.04 25.47 3.67
CA MET A 229 22.91 26.63 2.81
C MET A 229 24.07 27.63 2.93
N ASN A 230 24.53 28.11 1.78
CA ASN A 230 25.49 29.22 1.65
C ASN A 230 24.85 30.33 0.81
N PHE A 231 24.07 31.19 1.47
CA PHE A 231 23.34 32.25 0.80
C PHE A 231 24.27 33.34 0.24
N ARG A 232 23.85 33.99 -0.83
CA ARG A 232 24.56 35.09 -1.49
C ARG A 232 23.62 35.87 -2.40
N ASP A 233 23.99 37.11 -2.70
CA ASP A 233 23.26 37.95 -3.67
C ASP A 233 23.18 37.27 -5.04
N VAL A 234 22.02 37.42 -5.71
CA VAL A 234 21.82 37.01 -7.11
C VAL A 234 21.42 38.24 -7.92
N GLU A 235 22.10 38.45 -9.04
CA GLU A 235 21.77 39.48 -9.99
C GLU A 235 21.43 38.88 -11.35
N HIS A 236 20.37 39.35 -12.00
CA HIS A 236 20.04 39.04 -13.38
C HIS A 236 19.39 40.26 -14.08
N ARG A 237 19.94 40.63 -15.24
CA ARG A 237 19.47 41.78 -16.05
C ARG A 237 19.29 43.08 -15.26
N GLY A 238 20.19 43.36 -14.30
CA GLY A 238 20.15 44.53 -13.44
C GLY A 238 19.09 44.53 -12.34
N VAL A 239 18.42 43.39 -12.12
CA VAL A 239 17.59 43.15 -10.94
C VAL A 239 18.44 42.35 -9.95
N VAL A 240 18.52 42.81 -8.70
CA VAL A 240 19.33 42.21 -7.66
C VAL A 240 18.42 41.71 -6.55
N LYS A 241 18.55 40.43 -6.19
CA LYS A 241 17.96 39.84 -4.99
C LYS A 241 19.06 39.70 -3.95
N LYS A 242 18.91 40.40 -2.84
CA LYS A 242 19.89 40.40 -1.77
C LYS A 242 19.84 39.12 -0.97
N GLU A 243 20.98 38.71 -0.41
CA GLU A 243 21.10 37.55 0.45
C GLU A 243 20.04 37.50 1.54
N GLN A 244 19.81 38.61 2.25
CA GLN A 244 18.80 38.71 3.31
C GLN A 244 17.37 38.43 2.81
N GLU A 245 17.03 38.92 1.62
CA GLU A 245 15.73 38.67 1.01
C GLU A 245 15.57 37.18 0.61
N ILE A 246 16.64 36.54 0.14
CA ILE A 246 16.66 35.13 -0.21
C ILE A 246 16.48 34.29 1.06
N ILE A 247 17.13 34.64 2.16
CA ILE A 247 16.97 34.00 3.47
C ILE A 247 15.51 34.12 3.94
N GLU A 248 14.89 35.29 3.83
CA GLU A 248 13.50 35.52 4.21
C GLU A 248 12.54 34.66 3.36
N LEU A 249 12.76 34.60 2.05
CA LEU A 249 11.95 33.74 1.17
C LEU A 249 12.12 32.27 1.52
N PHE A 250 13.33 31.83 1.75
CA PHE A 250 13.66 30.43 2.00
C PHE A 250 13.13 29.90 3.34
N TYR A 251 13.32 30.63 4.45
CA TYR A 251 12.98 30.18 5.79
C TYR A 251 11.58 30.58 6.24
N PHE A 252 10.98 31.61 5.66
CA PHE A 252 9.67 32.07 6.12
C PHE A 252 8.57 31.90 5.06
N LYS A 253 8.79 32.39 3.83
CA LYS A 253 7.74 32.33 2.80
C LYS A 253 7.52 30.91 2.26
N PHE A 254 8.58 30.18 2.02
CA PHE A 254 8.55 28.85 1.43
C PHE A 254 8.90 27.72 2.41
N MET A 255 8.75 27.95 3.71
CA MET A 255 9.08 26.99 4.77
C MET A 255 8.34 25.66 4.66
N ASP A 256 7.13 25.67 4.10
CA ASP A 256 6.31 24.45 3.91
C ASP A 256 6.81 23.57 2.75
N ILE A 257 7.71 24.07 1.90
CA ILE A 257 8.31 23.32 0.81
C ILE A 257 9.49 22.49 1.36
N PRO A 258 9.65 21.22 0.98
CA PRO A 258 10.80 20.41 1.37
C PRO A 258 12.12 21.05 1.02
N LEU A 259 13.12 20.90 1.92
CA LEU A 259 14.36 21.65 1.94
C LEU A 259 15.08 21.72 0.57
N LEU A 260 15.29 20.58 -0.11
CA LEU A 260 15.99 20.53 -1.41
C LEU A 260 15.18 21.08 -2.59
N SER A 261 13.86 21.25 -2.43
CA SER A 261 12.98 21.85 -3.44
C SER A 261 12.67 23.31 -3.15
N ARG A 262 13.06 23.83 -2.00
CA ARG A 262 12.70 25.20 -1.56
C ARG A 262 13.34 26.28 -2.44
N MET A 263 14.58 26.05 -2.88
CA MET A 263 15.26 27.00 -3.80
C MET A 263 14.64 27.05 -5.20
N ASP A 264 13.92 26.01 -5.63
CA ASP A 264 13.17 26.07 -6.90
C ASP A 264 12.10 27.18 -6.81
N ALA A 265 11.36 27.22 -5.69
CA ALA A 265 10.34 28.25 -5.46
C ALA A 265 10.93 29.64 -5.28
N VAL A 266 12.08 29.78 -4.63
CA VAL A 266 12.81 31.05 -4.49
C VAL A 266 13.29 31.55 -5.85
N ALA A 267 13.84 30.66 -6.67
CA ALA A 267 14.31 31.00 -8.02
C ALA A 267 13.17 31.42 -8.95
N GLU A 268 12.06 30.68 -8.95
CA GLU A 268 10.86 31.03 -9.72
C GLU A 268 10.30 32.39 -9.28
N TYR A 269 10.22 32.65 -7.97
CA TYR A 269 9.79 33.95 -7.46
C TYR A 269 10.67 35.10 -7.96
N PHE A 270 12.00 34.90 -8.01
CA PHE A 270 12.92 35.91 -8.55
C PHE A 270 12.79 36.05 -10.07
N ILE A 271 12.59 34.96 -10.80
CA ILE A 271 12.35 34.98 -12.25
C ILE A 271 11.09 35.80 -12.56
N ASP A 272 9.96 35.54 -11.89
CA ASP A 272 8.72 36.28 -12.05
C ASP A 272 8.90 37.77 -11.77
N GLU A 273 9.70 38.13 -10.78
CA GLU A 273 10.06 39.52 -10.47
C GLU A 273 10.84 40.20 -11.61
N VAL A 274 11.83 39.47 -12.16
CA VAL A 274 12.61 39.96 -13.31
C VAL A 274 11.72 40.15 -14.54
N GLU A 275 10.88 39.17 -14.86
CA GLU A 275 9.95 39.21 -16.00
C GLU A 275 8.94 40.39 -15.87
N THR A 276 8.39 40.55 -14.67
CA THR A 276 7.48 41.68 -14.37
C THR A 276 8.16 43.03 -14.56
N LEU A 277 9.36 43.21 -14.03
CA LEU A 277 10.10 44.49 -14.12
C LEU A 277 10.59 44.76 -15.54
N LYS A 278 10.85 43.74 -16.35
CA LYS A 278 11.33 43.89 -17.74
C LYS A 278 10.20 43.90 -18.77
N GLY A 279 9.02 43.40 -18.41
CA GLY A 279 7.82 43.38 -19.28
C GLY A 279 7.87 42.30 -20.38
N PHE A 280 8.65 41.25 -20.20
CA PHE A 280 8.71 40.10 -21.10
C PHE A 280 9.19 38.84 -20.36
N ASP A 281 8.78 37.69 -20.86
CA ASP A 281 9.18 36.37 -20.31
C ASP A 281 10.63 36.02 -20.67
N LEU A 282 11.38 35.48 -19.72
CA LEU A 282 12.75 35.03 -19.95
C LEU A 282 12.76 33.72 -20.80
N PRO A 283 13.69 33.62 -21.78
CA PRO A 283 13.93 32.35 -22.46
C PRO A 283 14.28 31.23 -21.50
N GLU A 284 13.90 29.98 -21.82
CA GLU A 284 14.12 28.83 -20.95
C GLU A 284 15.60 28.65 -20.55
N GLU A 285 16.53 28.89 -21.47
CA GLU A 285 17.97 28.84 -21.19
C GLU A 285 18.39 29.84 -20.10
N GLU A 286 17.80 31.03 -20.11
CA GLU A 286 18.09 32.06 -19.08
C GLU A 286 17.43 31.70 -17.75
N ARG A 287 16.21 31.17 -17.77
CA ARG A 287 15.52 30.68 -16.56
C ARG A 287 16.37 29.59 -15.88
N GLU A 288 16.85 28.61 -16.63
CA GLU A 288 17.72 27.54 -16.13
C GLU A 288 19.08 28.09 -15.62
N ALA A 289 19.64 29.08 -16.29
CA ALA A 289 20.87 29.72 -15.82
C ALA A 289 20.67 30.47 -14.49
N VAL A 290 19.52 31.12 -14.30
CA VAL A 290 19.14 31.77 -13.03
C VAL A 290 18.95 30.71 -11.95
N LYS A 291 18.13 29.68 -12.19
CA LYS A 291 17.92 28.55 -11.24
C LYS A 291 19.26 27.95 -10.78
N SER A 292 20.16 27.71 -11.72
CA SER A 292 21.50 27.17 -11.41
C SER A 292 22.29 28.03 -10.40
N ARG A 293 22.10 29.37 -10.40
CA ARG A 293 22.76 30.24 -9.41
C ARG A 293 22.18 30.02 -8.01
N PHE A 294 20.88 29.84 -7.88
CA PHE A 294 20.24 29.53 -6.61
C PHE A 294 20.62 28.13 -6.11
N TYR A 295 20.67 27.13 -7.00
CA TYR A 295 21.08 25.76 -6.61
C TYR A 295 22.50 25.66 -6.09
N ARG A 296 23.41 26.54 -6.54
CA ARG A 296 24.79 26.61 -6.03
C ARG A 296 24.88 27.15 -4.59
N MET A 297 23.78 27.56 -3.99
CA MET A 297 23.72 27.93 -2.58
C MET A 297 23.59 26.70 -1.69
N TYR A 298 23.12 25.57 -2.22
CA TYR A 298 23.26 24.31 -1.49
C TYR A 298 24.71 23.85 -1.46
N GLU A 299 25.19 23.43 -0.31
CA GLU A 299 26.49 22.75 -0.20
C GLU A 299 26.52 21.46 -1.03
N THR A 300 25.41 20.71 -0.96
CA THR A 300 25.15 19.54 -1.81
C THR A 300 23.63 19.29 -1.90
N ARG A 301 23.18 18.74 -3.03
CA ARG A 301 21.82 18.22 -3.24
C ARG A 301 21.83 16.70 -3.42
N ASP A 302 22.99 16.07 -3.34
CA ASP A 302 23.14 14.63 -3.54
C ASP A 302 22.72 13.87 -2.29
N LEU A 303 21.58 13.18 -2.35
CA LEU A 303 21.04 12.40 -1.24
C LEU A 303 21.99 11.31 -0.75
N TYR A 304 22.79 10.72 -1.63
CA TYR A 304 23.80 9.74 -1.24
C TYR A 304 24.88 10.36 -0.35
N VAL A 305 25.30 11.57 -0.68
CA VAL A 305 26.26 12.34 0.13
C VAL A 305 25.66 12.76 1.46
N LEU A 306 24.41 13.25 1.46
CA LEU A 306 23.70 13.67 2.68
C LEU A 306 23.48 12.49 3.63
N TYR A 307 23.04 11.34 3.10
CA TYR A 307 22.89 10.13 3.90
C TYR A 307 24.24 9.64 4.47
N ASN A 308 25.30 9.71 3.67
CA ASN A 308 26.64 9.32 4.11
C ASN A 308 27.19 10.27 5.19
N ARG A 309 26.83 11.58 5.15
CA ARG A 309 27.13 12.54 6.22
C ARG A 309 26.42 12.13 7.52
N PHE A 310 25.11 11.82 7.45
CA PHE A 310 24.35 11.32 8.58
C PHE A 310 24.98 10.07 9.19
N LEU A 311 25.31 9.05 8.39
CA LEU A 311 25.92 7.83 8.88
C LEU A 311 27.23 8.09 9.66
N ARG A 312 28.08 8.99 9.15
CA ARG A 312 29.34 9.35 9.83
C ARG A 312 29.11 10.10 11.13
N GLN A 313 28.16 11.03 11.14
CA GLN A 313 27.81 11.82 12.32
C GLN A 313 27.32 10.94 13.46
N GLU A 314 26.51 9.94 13.12
CA GLU A 314 25.89 9.02 14.08
C GLU A 314 26.78 7.78 14.39
N GLY A 315 28.00 7.70 13.81
CA GLY A 315 28.93 6.62 14.06
C GLY A 315 28.63 5.31 13.34
N PHE A 316 27.77 5.33 12.33
CA PHE A 316 27.50 4.17 11.49
C PHE A 316 28.56 3.97 10.40
N PRO A 317 28.72 2.73 9.89
CA PRO A 317 29.57 2.47 8.75
C PRO A 317 29.16 3.33 7.54
N ALA A 318 30.12 4.10 7.03
CA ALA A 318 29.90 4.98 5.89
C ALA A 318 29.75 4.19 4.59
N LEU A 319 28.92 4.67 3.68
CA LEU A 319 28.83 4.14 2.32
C LEU A 319 30.12 4.45 1.53
N PRO A 320 30.49 3.61 0.53
CA PRO A 320 31.65 3.84 -0.32
C PRO A 320 31.57 5.19 -1.05
N GLN A 321 32.67 5.94 -1.10
CA GLN A 321 32.77 7.15 -1.92
C GLN A 321 33.11 6.78 -3.37
N VAL A 322 32.06 6.57 -4.18
CA VAL A 322 32.18 6.12 -5.56
C VAL A 322 31.32 6.96 -6.49
N GLN A 323 31.63 6.91 -7.79
CA GLN A 323 30.80 7.53 -8.84
C GLN A 323 29.43 6.84 -8.91
N TYR A 324 28.45 7.55 -9.47
CA TYR A 324 27.05 7.11 -9.56
C TYR A 324 26.91 5.67 -10.08
N GLU A 325 27.62 5.28 -11.12
CA GLU A 325 27.54 3.97 -11.76
C GLU A 325 27.95 2.80 -10.85
N LYS A 326 28.64 3.10 -9.76
CA LYS A 326 29.09 2.13 -8.75
C LYS A 326 28.38 2.26 -7.42
N ARG A 327 27.40 3.18 -7.31
CA ARG A 327 26.60 3.33 -6.11
C ARG A 327 25.59 2.22 -6.02
N LYS A 328 25.80 1.29 -5.12
CA LYS A 328 24.84 0.26 -4.75
C LYS A 328 24.47 0.42 -3.28
N LEU A 329 23.17 0.48 -2.97
CA LEU A 329 22.68 0.48 -1.58
C LEU A 329 22.45 -0.96 -1.13
N ARG A 330 22.89 -1.27 0.09
CA ARG A 330 22.47 -2.48 0.78
C ARG A 330 21.02 -2.35 1.23
N TYR A 331 20.34 -3.46 1.43
CA TYR A 331 18.93 -3.50 1.81
C TYR A 331 18.62 -2.60 3.02
N GLU A 332 19.48 -2.63 4.04
CA GLU A 332 19.37 -1.83 5.26
C GLU A 332 19.46 -0.32 5.03
N ASP A 333 19.99 0.13 3.88
CA ASP A 333 20.17 1.54 3.53
C ASP A 333 19.10 2.05 2.53
N VAL A 334 18.43 1.15 1.82
CA VAL A 334 17.47 1.52 0.75
C VAL A 334 16.33 2.38 1.29
N TYR A 335 15.67 1.92 2.35
CA TYR A 335 14.51 2.64 2.90
C TYR A 335 14.89 3.89 3.69
N PRO A 336 15.98 3.94 4.44
CA PRO A 336 16.50 5.18 4.99
C PRO A 336 16.78 6.26 3.94
N VAL A 337 17.44 5.93 2.84
CA VAL A 337 17.70 6.89 1.75
C VAL A 337 16.40 7.32 1.07
N LEU A 338 15.47 6.38 0.85
CA LEU A 338 14.16 6.70 0.30
C LEU A 338 13.35 7.61 1.23
N TYR A 339 13.40 7.38 2.54
CA TYR A 339 12.76 8.23 3.54
C TYR A 339 13.36 9.65 3.52
N LEU A 340 14.68 9.75 3.51
CA LEU A 340 15.40 11.02 3.39
C LEU A 340 14.99 11.79 2.13
N LYS A 341 14.88 11.09 0.99
CA LYS A 341 14.38 11.67 -0.26
C LYS A 341 12.99 12.29 -0.08
N TYR A 342 12.07 11.58 0.54
CA TYR A 342 10.70 12.06 0.75
C TYR A 342 10.56 13.17 1.79
N ARG A 343 11.55 13.32 2.66
CA ARG A 343 11.61 14.43 3.61
C ARG A 343 12.22 15.69 2.98
N LEU A 344 13.19 15.53 2.09
CA LEU A 344 13.98 16.64 1.52
C LEU A 344 13.49 17.14 0.17
N GLU A 345 12.82 16.32 -0.63
CA GLU A 345 12.36 16.68 -1.98
C GLU A 345 10.84 16.71 -2.07
N THR A 346 10.30 17.65 -2.86
CA THR A 346 8.88 17.61 -3.23
C THR A 346 8.64 16.40 -4.10
N GLN A 347 7.74 15.55 -3.65
CA GLN A 347 7.33 14.38 -4.41
C GLN A 347 6.05 14.69 -5.17
N GLN A 348 6.01 14.27 -6.42
CA GLN A 348 4.72 14.07 -7.05
C GLN A 348 4.01 12.97 -6.29
N GLU A 349 2.95 13.32 -5.56
CA GLU A 349 2.04 12.34 -4.99
C GLU A 349 1.65 11.37 -6.11
N ASP A 350 1.62 10.08 -5.82
CA ASP A 350 1.09 9.11 -6.77
C ASP A 350 -0.45 9.27 -6.80
N SER A 351 -0.89 10.44 -7.26
CA SER A 351 -2.28 10.88 -7.31
C SER A 351 -3.16 9.95 -8.16
N GLY A 352 -2.53 9.08 -8.93
CA GLY A 352 -3.20 8.02 -9.68
C GLY A 352 -3.68 6.86 -8.81
N VAL A 353 -3.11 6.64 -7.61
CA VAL A 353 -3.52 5.56 -6.72
C VAL A 353 -4.63 6.05 -5.81
N ARG A 354 -5.82 5.44 -5.94
CA ARG A 354 -7.00 5.72 -5.10
C ARG A 354 -7.29 4.62 -4.07
N HIS A 355 -6.75 3.43 -4.28
CA HIS A 355 -6.80 2.34 -3.32
C HIS A 355 -5.47 1.58 -3.31
N LEU A 356 -4.87 1.47 -2.13
CA LEU A 356 -3.64 0.72 -1.91
C LEU A 356 -3.94 -0.57 -1.16
N ILE A 357 -3.34 -1.66 -1.62
CA ILE A 357 -3.35 -2.94 -0.93
C ILE A 357 -1.92 -3.24 -0.52
N VAL A 358 -1.72 -3.57 0.74
CA VAL A 358 -0.44 -4.02 1.27
C VAL A 358 -0.63 -5.47 1.73
N ASP A 359 0.05 -6.38 1.05
CA ASP A 359 0.04 -7.80 1.41
C ASP A 359 1.24 -8.13 2.29
N GLU A 360 1.12 -9.19 3.10
CA GLU A 360 2.13 -9.66 4.04
C GLU A 360 2.64 -8.52 4.96
N MET A 361 1.71 -7.88 5.67
CA MET A 361 1.99 -6.69 6.50
C MET A 361 3.17 -6.86 7.47
N GLN A 362 3.44 -8.09 7.91
CA GLN A 362 4.52 -8.42 8.84
C GLN A 362 5.91 -8.28 8.22
N ASP A 363 5.99 -8.27 6.90
CA ASP A 363 7.25 -8.16 6.16
C ASP A 363 7.74 -6.71 5.99
N TYR A 364 6.94 -5.73 6.39
CA TYR A 364 7.27 -4.32 6.24
C TYR A 364 7.73 -3.71 7.56
N SER A 365 8.87 -3.05 7.51
CA SER A 365 9.43 -2.29 8.62
C SER A 365 8.65 -0.99 8.90
N ARG A 366 8.88 -0.42 10.07
CA ARG A 366 8.26 0.86 10.46
C ARG A 366 8.57 1.99 9.48
N ILE A 367 9.80 2.08 8.97
CA ILE A 367 10.19 3.11 8.00
C ILE A 367 9.44 2.97 6.67
N GLN A 368 9.19 1.74 6.23
CA GLN A 368 8.40 1.47 5.04
C GLN A 368 6.96 1.94 5.20
N TYR A 369 6.33 1.72 6.35
CA TYR A 369 4.98 2.25 6.62
C TYR A 369 4.92 3.78 6.73
N LEU A 370 5.95 4.43 7.25
CA LEU A 370 6.05 5.89 7.22
C LEU A 370 6.13 6.43 5.80
N ILE A 371 6.88 5.76 4.93
CA ILE A 371 6.96 6.09 3.51
C ILE A 371 5.59 5.90 2.84
N ILE A 372 4.94 4.75 3.08
CA ILE A 372 3.59 4.46 2.56
C ILE A 372 2.59 5.53 2.99
N GLN A 373 2.56 5.88 4.27
CA GLN A 373 1.66 6.90 4.81
C GLN A 373 1.88 8.28 4.18
N LYS A 374 3.13 8.62 3.89
CA LYS A 374 3.48 9.91 3.28
C LYS A 374 3.06 9.96 1.81
N LEU A 375 3.21 8.87 1.07
CA LEU A 375 2.97 8.80 -0.36
C LEU A 375 1.52 8.59 -0.75
N PHE A 376 0.83 7.73 -0.01
CA PHE A 376 -0.50 7.29 -0.38
C PHE A 376 -1.55 7.87 0.56
N LYS A 377 -2.22 8.94 0.12
CA LYS A 377 -3.32 9.58 0.87
C LYS A 377 -4.69 8.94 0.60
N CYS A 378 -4.69 7.77 -0.03
CA CYS A 378 -5.87 7.03 -0.46
C CYS A 378 -6.41 6.07 0.61
N LYS A 379 -7.49 5.35 0.27
CA LYS A 379 -7.98 4.23 1.08
C LYS A 379 -7.00 3.06 1.00
N MET A 380 -6.87 2.29 2.09
CA MET A 380 -5.94 1.18 2.17
C MET A 380 -6.58 -0.09 2.71
N THR A 381 -6.16 -1.23 2.19
CA THR A 381 -6.43 -2.55 2.75
C THR A 381 -5.10 -3.23 3.03
N ILE A 382 -4.81 -3.51 4.29
CA ILE A 382 -3.54 -4.08 4.76
C ILE A 382 -3.83 -5.50 5.24
N LEU A 383 -3.11 -6.47 4.69
CA LEU A 383 -3.29 -7.90 4.94
C LEU A 383 -2.04 -8.48 5.60
N GLY A 384 -2.21 -9.41 6.51
CA GLY A 384 -1.07 -10.15 7.02
C GLY A 384 -1.39 -11.08 8.17
N ASP A 385 -0.34 -11.75 8.62
CA ASP A 385 -0.38 -12.72 9.70
C ASP A 385 0.60 -12.31 10.81
N ARG A 386 0.07 -12.15 12.01
CA ARG A 386 0.91 -11.81 13.16
C ARG A 386 1.85 -12.94 13.56
N GLU A 387 1.42 -14.19 13.37
CA GLU A 387 2.15 -15.37 13.85
C GLU A 387 3.30 -15.79 12.92
N GLN A 388 3.35 -15.21 11.69
CA GLN A 388 4.39 -15.49 10.70
C GLN A 388 5.55 -14.48 10.72
N THR A 389 5.67 -13.63 11.72
CA THR A 389 6.85 -12.79 11.90
C THR A 389 8.08 -13.67 12.11
N MET A 390 8.98 -13.70 11.12
CA MET A 390 10.21 -14.49 11.17
C MET A 390 11.23 -13.96 12.20
N ASP A 391 11.08 -12.73 12.67
CA ASP A 391 11.97 -12.10 13.65
C ASP A 391 11.25 -11.89 14.98
N GLY A 392 11.62 -12.65 15.99
CA GLY A 392 11.04 -12.58 17.35
C GLY A 392 11.21 -11.24 18.09
N ASP A 393 11.95 -10.28 17.54
CA ASP A 393 12.24 -8.96 18.10
C ASP A 393 11.64 -7.79 17.29
N GLN A 394 11.01 -8.03 16.14
CA GLN A 394 10.32 -6.96 15.43
C GLN A 394 9.10 -6.50 16.23
N GLN A 395 9.05 -5.20 16.49
CA GLN A 395 7.89 -4.57 17.13
C GLN A 395 6.64 -4.95 16.33
N ASP A 396 5.68 -5.59 17.01
CA ASP A 396 4.39 -5.98 16.43
C ASP A 396 3.84 -4.82 15.57
N VAL A 397 3.72 -5.06 14.26
CA VAL A 397 3.24 -4.08 13.28
C VAL A 397 1.95 -3.41 13.77
N LEU A 398 1.10 -4.17 14.44
CA LEU A 398 -0.16 -3.69 14.98
C LEU A 398 -0.02 -2.69 16.12
N THR A 399 1.14 -2.62 16.77
CA THR A 399 1.41 -1.65 17.86
C THR A 399 1.80 -0.28 17.32
N PHE A 400 2.44 -0.23 16.14
CA PHE A 400 2.89 1.04 15.56
C PHE A 400 2.00 1.57 14.44
N LEU A 401 1.23 0.74 13.72
CA LEU A 401 0.30 1.19 12.68
C LEU A 401 -0.66 2.29 13.16
N PRO A 402 -1.32 2.18 14.34
CA PRO A 402 -2.17 3.25 14.84
C PRO A 402 -1.42 4.56 15.13
N LYS A 403 -0.12 4.48 15.45
CA LYS A 403 0.72 5.66 15.68
C LYS A 403 1.10 6.36 14.38
N ILE A 404 1.19 5.61 13.27
CA ILE A 404 1.52 6.13 11.93
C ILE A 404 0.26 6.68 11.25
N PHE A 405 -0.82 5.91 11.22
CA PHE A 405 -2.02 6.24 10.45
C PHE A 405 -3.14 6.91 11.26
N GLY A 406 -2.98 7.03 12.59
CA GLY A 406 -3.96 7.66 13.47
C GLY A 406 -5.16 6.77 13.78
N LYS A 407 -6.31 7.42 14.10
CA LYS A 407 -7.53 6.73 14.56
C LYS A 407 -8.37 6.12 13.44
N ASP A 408 -8.03 6.37 12.18
CA ASP A 408 -8.82 5.94 11.00
C ASP A 408 -8.58 4.48 10.60
N ILE A 409 -8.04 3.68 11.52
CA ILE A 409 -7.74 2.26 11.28
C ILE A 409 -8.86 1.40 11.87
N ARG A 410 -9.46 0.57 11.02
CA ARG A 410 -10.30 -0.56 11.44
C ARG A 410 -9.49 -1.85 11.40
N ARG A 411 -9.36 -2.49 12.54
CA ARG A 411 -8.71 -3.79 12.67
C ARG A 411 -9.74 -4.91 12.68
N ILE A 412 -9.51 -5.91 11.84
CA ILE A 412 -10.34 -7.12 11.76
C ILE A 412 -9.42 -8.32 11.96
N VAL A 413 -9.80 -9.21 12.86
CA VAL A 413 -9.04 -10.42 13.17
C VAL A 413 -9.86 -11.63 12.71
N MET A 414 -9.31 -12.41 11.80
CA MET A 414 -9.86 -13.65 11.30
C MET A 414 -9.31 -14.82 12.11
N ASN A 415 -10.05 -15.25 13.12
CA ASN A 415 -9.57 -16.24 14.10
C ASN A 415 -9.68 -17.69 13.63
N LYS A 416 -10.25 -17.96 12.44
CA LYS A 416 -10.50 -19.30 11.95
C LYS A 416 -9.70 -19.57 10.67
N SER A 417 -8.90 -20.64 10.66
CA SER A 417 -8.21 -21.14 9.49
C SER A 417 -9.00 -22.31 8.89
N TYR A 418 -9.20 -22.27 7.58
CA TYR A 418 -9.96 -23.32 6.87
C TYR A 418 -9.08 -24.49 6.43
N ARG A 419 -7.83 -24.23 6.07
CA ARG A 419 -6.91 -25.28 5.61
C ARG A 419 -6.48 -26.23 6.73
N ASN A 420 -6.26 -25.70 7.94
CA ASN A 420 -5.75 -26.50 9.04
C ASN A 420 -6.80 -27.37 9.70
N THR A 421 -8.08 -26.98 9.66
CA THR A 421 -9.16 -27.76 10.30
C THR A 421 -9.42 -29.08 9.55
N ILE A 422 -9.31 -29.08 8.22
CA ILE A 422 -9.45 -30.29 7.40
C ILE A 422 -8.23 -31.19 7.54
N CYS A 423 -7.00 -30.63 7.53
CA CYS A 423 -5.79 -31.43 7.76
C CYS A 423 -5.72 -32.05 9.15
N LEU A 424 -6.21 -31.37 10.20
CA LEU A 424 -6.22 -31.90 11.57
C LEU A 424 -7.26 -33.03 11.75
N LEU A 425 -8.39 -32.97 11.03
CA LEU A 425 -9.36 -34.08 11.03
C LEU A 425 -8.79 -35.34 10.37
N TYR A 426 -8.06 -35.18 9.24
CA TYR A 426 -7.41 -36.35 8.58
C TYR A 426 -6.20 -36.89 9.32
N THR A 427 -5.50 -36.10 10.15
CA THR A 427 -4.37 -36.57 10.94
C THR A 427 -4.79 -37.23 12.26
N SER A 428 -5.97 -36.91 12.80
CA SER A 428 -6.51 -37.59 13.99
C SER A 428 -7.05 -38.99 13.65
N ASP A 429 -7.67 -39.18 12.50
CA ASP A 429 -8.17 -40.48 12.05
C ASP A 429 -7.03 -41.45 11.64
N ALA A 430 -5.88 -40.87 11.19
CA ALA A 430 -4.68 -41.71 10.87
C ALA A 430 -3.83 -42.07 12.09
N ALA A 431 -4.13 -41.56 13.28
CA ALA A 431 -3.44 -41.90 14.53
C ALA A 431 -4.18 -42.99 15.35
N ASP A 432 -5.41 -43.33 14.95
CA ASP A 432 -6.25 -44.34 15.60
C ASP A 432 -6.32 -45.67 14.79
N GLU A 433 -5.59 -45.77 13.65
CA GLU A 433 -5.27 -47.05 12.98
C GLU A 433 -3.78 -47.42 13.23
#